data_7500bab547ffe2bb7dd13b2cd8aa4936
#
_entry.id   7500bab547ffe2bb7dd13b2cd8aa4936
#
_cell.length_a   1.000
_cell.length_b   1.000
_cell.length_c   1.000
_cell.angle_alpha   90.00
_cell.angle_beta   90.00
_cell.angle_gamma   90.00
#
_symmetry.space_group_name_H-M   'P 1'
#
loop_
_entity.id
_entity.type
_entity.pdbx_description
1 polymer ?
#
loop_
_entity_poly.entity_id
_entity_poly.type
_entity_poly.pdbx_seq_one_letter_code
_entity_poly.pdbx_strand_id
1 'polypeptide(L)'
;NFLLGALALLVSCSTPNVTEKTPVDYVNPYMGNISHLLVPTFPTIHLPNSMLRVYPERPDYTADQIKGLPLIVTSHRGSSAFNLSPYQGSEETLRPVVNYTYDNEVIKPYYYRVYLDKQNTDVKYAPSHQSAQYEISYEKDAPVYLILNSKNGAMQVNDNTVSGYQQLENNTRVYLYLETENKPEKTGVLQDNKLNTELDTIRGNNACVALYFGDKAQVQKIRYGISFISEEQAKSNMEREQKFYDVNALAEAGKKVWNDALGKIEVQSPDENEKTIFYTSLYRCYERPVNISEDGRYFSAFDGKVHE
;
A
#
# COMPACT_ATOMS: atom_id res chain seq x y z
N ASN A 1 24.48 33.82 65.71
CA ASN A 1 24.40 32.51 65.04
C ASN A 1 23.43 32.57 63.89
N PHE A 2 23.93 32.76 62.67
CA PHE A 2 23.20 32.64 61.45
C PHE A 2 23.59 31.30 60.79
N LEU A 3 22.64 30.38 60.64
CA LEU A 3 22.80 29.17 59.85
C LEU A 3 22.35 29.53 58.42
N LEU A 4 23.30 29.52 57.46
CA LEU A 4 23.02 29.50 56.04
C LEU A 4 22.72 28.06 55.62
N GLY A 5 21.48 27.77 55.27
CA GLY A 5 21.07 26.53 54.59
C GLY A 5 21.34 26.61 53.11
N ALA A 6 22.29 25.85 52.59
CA ALA A 6 22.54 25.70 51.14
C ALA A 6 21.51 24.73 50.56
N LEU A 7 20.58 25.25 49.75
CA LEU A 7 19.61 24.45 48.98
C LEU A 7 20.30 23.99 47.68
N ALA A 8 20.71 22.73 47.62
CA ALA A 8 21.24 22.12 46.42
C ALA A 8 20.11 21.76 45.48
N LEU A 9 19.93 22.53 44.37
CA LEU A 9 19.08 22.21 43.26
C LEU A 9 19.70 21.08 42.42
N LEU A 10 19.19 19.86 42.59
CA LEU A 10 19.48 18.74 41.69
C LEU A 10 18.75 18.99 40.37
N VAL A 11 19.44 19.51 39.36
CA VAL A 11 18.98 19.54 37.97
C VAL A 11 19.11 18.11 37.45
N SER A 12 18.00 17.39 37.41
CA SER A 12 17.90 16.11 36.72
C SER A 12 17.95 16.37 35.22
N CYS A 13 19.10 16.24 34.60
CA CYS A 13 19.21 16.12 33.14
C CYS A 13 18.60 14.80 32.71
N SER A 14 17.34 14.80 32.29
CA SER A 14 16.79 13.69 31.53
C SER A 14 17.50 13.63 30.20
N THR A 15 18.41 12.69 30.01
CA THR A 15 18.94 12.31 28.71
C THR A 15 17.76 11.91 27.83
N PRO A 16 17.62 12.46 26.59
CA PRO A 16 16.60 12.00 25.68
C PRO A 16 16.79 10.49 25.49
N ASN A 17 15.74 9.71 25.73
CA ASN A 17 15.73 8.28 25.41
C ASN A 17 15.99 8.15 23.89
N VAL A 18 17.22 7.92 23.50
CA VAL A 18 17.57 7.49 22.14
C VAL A 18 17.03 6.08 22.03
N THR A 19 15.88 5.93 21.41
CA THR A 19 15.35 4.61 21.06
C THR A 19 16.38 3.91 20.19
N GLU A 20 16.91 2.79 20.68
CA GLU A 20 17.89 2.00 19.95
C GLU A 20 17.28 1.53 18.62
N LYS A 21 18.01 1.74 17.52
CA LYS A 21 17.56 1.32 16.18
C LYS A 21 17.47 -0.21 16.11
N THR A 22 16.36 -0.69 15.59
CA THR A 22 16.16 -2.09 15.29
C THR A 22 16.62 -2.42 13.86
N PRO A 23 16.84 -3.70 13.48
CA PRO A 23 17.31 -4.07 12.14
C PRO A 23 16.54 -3.43 10.98
N VAL A 24 15.21 -3.34 11.06
CA VAL A 24 14.41 -2.73 10.01
C VAL A 24 14.58 -1.20 9.91
N ASP A 25 15.00 -0.54 10.98
CA ASP A 25 15.25 0.91 10.97
C ASP A 25 16.50 1.29 10.15
N TYR A 26 17.37 0.33 9.84
CA TYR A 26 18.51 0.47 8.94
C TYR A 26 18.15 0.27 7.46
N VAL A 27 16.98 -0.31 7.16
CA VAL A 27 16.58 -0.56 5.76
C VAL A 27 16.27 0.75 5.04
N ASN A 28 16.95 0.98 3.93
CA ASN A 28 16.70 2.09 3.03
C ASN A 28 16.10 1.57 1.69
N PRO A 29 14.78 1.59 1.50
CA PRO A 29 14.15 1.12 0.28
C PRO A 29 14.53 1.91 -0.99
N TYR A 30 15.07 3.12 -0.84
CA TYR A 30 15.50 3.94 -1.98
C TYR A 30 16.85 3.55 -2.57
N MET A 31 17.66 2.74 -1.87
CA MET A 31 18.96 2.30 -2.40
C MET A 31 18.80 1.54 -3.70
N GLY A 32 19.50 2.00 -4.76
CA GLY A 32 19.48 1.38 -6.10
C GLY A 32 18.30 1.78 -6.98
N ASN A 33 17.44 2.72 -6.57
CA ASN A 33 16.27 3.15 -7.36
C ASN A 33 16.63 4.13 -8.48
N ILE A 34 17.77 4.80 -8.39
CA ILE A 34 18.20 5.83 -9.35
C ILE A 34 19.44 5.32 -10.06
N SER A 35 19.37 5.27 -11.40
CA SER A 35 20.50 4.92 -12.27
C SER A 35 20.28 5.51 -13.66
N HIS A 36 21.33 5.99 -14.28
CA HIS A 36 21.30 6.52 -15.64
C HIS A 36 21.25 5.43 -16.72
N LEU A 37 21.53 4.19 -16.39
CA LEU A 37 21.50 3.05 -17.32
C LEU A 37 20.31 2.15 -17.08
N LEU A 38 20.04 1.82 -15.84
CA LEU A 38 19.06 0.83 -15.44
C LEU A 38 18.68 1.05 -13.99
N VAL A 39 17.38 1.06 -13.71
CA VAL A 39 16.89 1.03 -12.31
C VAL A 39 16.96 -0.42 -11.82
N PRO A 40 17.94 -0.77 -10.96
CA PRO A 40 18.15 -2.15 -10.54
C PRO A 40 17.14 -2.60 -9.48
N THR A 41 16.55 -1.68 -8.73
CA THR A 41 15.60 -1.96 -7.64
C THR A 41 14.47 -0.94 -7.61
N PHE A 42 13.38 -1.30 -6.94
CA PHE A 42 12.25 -0.40 -6.64
C PHE A 42 12.06 -0.30 -5.13
N PRO A 43 11.53 0.83 -4.60
CA PRO A 43 11.26 0.99 -3.18
C PRO A 43 9.99 0.23 -2.80
N THR A 44 10.08 -1.09 -2.73
CA THR A 44 8.95 -1.98 -2.48
C THR A 44 8.49 -1.93 -1.02
N ILE A 45 7.19 -2.03 -0.82
CA ILE A 45 6.53 -2.17 0.48
C ILE A 45 5.89 -3.56 0.49
N HIS A 46 6.37 -4.43 1.36
CA HIS A 46 5.91 -5.82 1.46
C HIS A 46 6.36 -6.43 2.79
N LEU A 47 5.79 -7.55 3.19
CA LEU A 47 6.35 -8.38 4.25
C LEU A 47 7.32 -9.44 3.66
N PRO A 48 8.18 -10.07 4.48
CA PRO A 48 9.09 -11.09 4.01
C PRO A 48 8.38 -12.19 3.23
N ASN A 49 8.81 -12.41 1.99
CA ASN A 49 8.26 -13.42 1.08
C ASN A 49 6.74 -13.31 0.82
N SER A 50 6.13 -12.15 1.07
CA SER A 50 4.69 -11.97 0.92
C SER A 50 4.23 -12.03 -0.53
N MET A 51 3.00 -12.48 -0.74
CA MET A 51 2.34 -12.45 -2.03
C MET A 51 2.01 -11.01 -2.43
N LEU A 52 1.55 -10.21 -1.47
CA LEU A 52 1.26 -8.80 -1.69
C LEU A 52 2.53 -7.95 -1.61
N ARG A 53 2.76 -7.17 -2.65
CA ARG A 53 3.86 -6.25 -2.79
C ARG A 53 3.42 -5.05 -3.61
N VAL A 54 3.79 -3.85 -3.18
CA VAL A 54 3.51 -2.61 -3.90
C VAL A 54 4.75 -1.71 -3.95
N TYR A 55 4.77 -0.78 -4.87
CA TYR A 55 5.61 0.43 -4.86
C TYR A 55 4.88 1.55 -5.59
N PRO A 56 5.14 2.85 -5.27
CA PRO A 56 4.51 3.95 -5.99
C PRO A 56 4.90 3.92 -7.47
N GLU A 57 3.90 3.82 -8.35
CA GLU A 57 4.13 3.73 -9.80
C GLU A 57 4.47 5.13 -10.36
N ARG A 58 5.65 5.25 -10.97
CA ARG A 58 6.14 6.48 -11.59
C ARG A 58 7.13 6.15 -12.72
N PRO A 59 7.40 7.09 -13.66
CA PRO A 59 8.36 6.85 -14.76
C PRO A 59 9.76 6.49 -14.26
N ASP A 60 10.23 7.20 -13.25
CA ASP A 60 11.46 6.95 -12.52
C ASP A 60 11.37 7.59 -11.11
N TYR A 61 12.36 7.35 -10.24
CA TYR A 61 12.33 7.86 -8.86
C TYR A 61 12.89 9.27 -8.70
N THR A 62 13.07 10.00 -9.81
CA THR A 62 13.26 11.44 -9.85
C THR A 62 12.00 12.19 -10.31
N ALA A 63 10.97 11.46 -10.74
CA ALA A 63 9.72 12.04 -11.21
C ALA A 63 8.95 12.72 -10.06
N ASP A 64 8.34 13.86 -10.37
CA ASP A 64 7.51 14.66 -9.47
C ASP A 64 6.04 14.20 -9.41
N GLN A 65 5.73 13.11 -10.10
CA GLN A 65 4.37 12.57 -10.16
C GLN A 65 4.34 11.06 -9.90
N ILE A 66 3.29 10.63 -9.19
CA ILE A 66 2.90 9.23 -9.04
C ILE A 66 1.59 8.97 -9.75
N LYS A 67 1.41 7.74 -10.25
CA LYS A 67 0.27 7.32 -11.06
C LYS A 67 -0.68 6.46 -10.24
N GLY A 68 -1.64 7.11 -9.58
CA GLY A 68 -2.56 6.43 -8.67
C GLY A 68 -1.84 5.71 -7.52
N LEU A 69 -2.58 4.93 -6.77
CA LEU A 69 -2.06 4.09 -5.68
C LEU A 69 -2.14 2.62 -6.10
N PRO A 70 -1.04 1.86 -6.02
CA PRO A 70 -1.01 0.46 -6.42
C PRO A 70 -1.74 -0.42 -5.42
N LEU A 71 -2.42 -1.47 -5.89
CA LEU A 71 -3.00 -2.51 -5.02
C LEU A 71 -2.15 -3.79 -5.01
N ILE A 72 -1.50 -4.12 -6.11
CA ILE A 72 -0.48 -5.18 -6.19
C ILE A 72 0.44 -4.95 -7.38
N VAL A 73 1.72 -5.25 -7.22
CA VAL A 73 2.69 -5.34 -8.32
C VAL A 73 3.10 -6.81 -8.48
N THR A 74 2.79 -7.38 -9.64
CA THR A 74 2.96 -8.82 -9.90
C THR A 74 4.30 -9.17 -10.54
N SER A 75 5.01 -8.21 -11.14
CA SER A 75 6.31 -8.41 -11.77
C SER A 75 7.35 -7.43 -11.26
N HIS A 76 8.63 -7.75 -11.47
CA HIS A 76 9.74 -6.91 -11.00
C HIS A 76 9.75 -5.50 -11.61
N ARG A 77 9.33 -5.38 -12.86
CA ARG A 77 9.29 -4.11 -13.61
C ARG A 77 7.92 -3.84 -14.23
N GLY A 78 6.91 -4.55 -13.78
CA GLY A 78 5.56 -4.40 -14.26
C GLY A 78 4.85 -3.22 -13.61
N SER A 79 3.85 -2.73 -14.30
CA SER A 79 2.87 -1.85 -13.69
C SER A 79 2.02 -2.61 -12.68
N SER A 80 1.39 -1.87 -11.78
CA SER A 80 0.42 -2.43 -10.84
C SER A 80 -0.73 -3.12 -11.58
N ALA A 81 -1.18 -4.24 -11.03
CA ALA A 81 -2.51 -4.75 -11.29
C ALA A 81 -3.46 -4.01 -10.35
N PHE A 82 -4.55 -3.56 -10.88
CA PHE A 82 -5.46 -2.61 -10.28
C PHE A 82 -4.79 -1.28 -9.88
N ASN A 83 -5.60 -0.26 -9.79
CA ASN A 83 -5.17 1.05 -9.35
C ASN A 83 -6.29 1.69 -8.55
N LEU A 84 -5.94 2.27 -7.40
CA LEU A 84 -6.82 3.07 -6.57
C LEU A 84 -6.46 4.54 -6.78
N SER A 85 -7.44 5.35 -7.14
CA SER A 85 -7.25 6.79 -7.30
C SER A 85 -8.19 7.55 -6.37
N PRO A 86 -7.72 8.01 -5.20
CA PRO A 86 -8.44 8.98 -4.39
C PRO A 86 -8.57 10.30 -5.15
N TYR A 87 -9.76 10.88 -5.17
CA TYR A 87 -10.02 12.10 -5.92
C TYR A 87 -10.94 13.05 -5.17
N GLN A 88 -10.57 14.33 -5.16
CA GLN A 88 -11.40 15.44 -4.70
C GLN A 88 -11.64 16.41 -5.85
N GLY A 89 -12.92 16.62 -6.20
CA GLY A 89 -13.30 17.55 -7.26
C GLY A 89 -14.60 17.19 -7.97
N SER A 90 -14.89 17.91 -9.06
CA SER A 90 -16.10 17.73 -9.86
C SER A 90 -16.16 16.36 -10.54
N GLU A 91 -17.34 15.77 -10.61
CA GLU A 91 -17.61 14.51 -11.33
C GLU A 91 -17.15 14.54 -12.79
N GLU A 92 -17.28 15.69 -13.47
CA GLU A 92 -16.88 15.86 -14.88
C GLU A 92 -15.38 15.68 -15.12
N THR A 93 -14.58 15.79 -14.06
CA THR A 93 -13.12 15.66 -14.14
C THR A 93 -12.61 14.28 -13.70
N LEU A 94 -13.50 13.34 -13.39
CA LEU A 94 -13.12 11.97 -13.06
C LEU A 94 -12.33 11.30 -14.19
N ARG A 95 -11.35 10.52 -13.83
CA ARG A 95 -10.52 9.75 -14.75
C ARG A 95 -10.26 8.36 -14.16
N PRO A 96 -10.13 7.31 -14.98
CA PRO A 96 -9.85 5.95 -14.49
C PRO A 96 -8.58 5.84 -13.64
N VAL A 97 -7.59 6.66 -13.91
CA VAL A 97 -6.36 6.77 -13.12
C VAL A 97 -5.97 8.24 -13.01
N VAL A 98 -5.65 8.70 -11.82
CA VAL A 98 -5.22 10.07 -11.54
C VAL A 98 -3.70 10.11 -11.35
N ASN A 99 -3.04 11.11 -11.95
CA ASN A 99 -1.65 11.43 -11.68
C ASN A 99 -1.57 12.52 -10.62
N TYR A 100 -0.70 12.34 -9.63
CA TYR A 100 -0.54 13.25 -8.52
C TYR A 100 0.87 13.82 -8.45
N THR A 101 0.98 15.12 -8.27
CA THR A 101 2.15 15.72 -7.62
C THR A 101 2.07 15.39 -6.13
N TYR A 102 3.20 15.22 -5.48
CA TYR A 102 3.25 14.72 -4.11
C TYR A 102 4.38 15.34 -3.30
N ASP A 103 4.18 15.35 -1.98
CA ASP A 103 5.14 15.75 -0.98
C ASP A 103 5.20 14.76 0.18
N ASN A 104 6.16 14.94 1.07
CA ASN A 104 6.30 14.22 2.35
C ASN A 104 6.24 12.69 2.22
N GLU A 105 6.81 12.15 1.12
CA GLU A 105 6.82 10.72 0.90
C GLU A 105 7.71 9.99 1.91
N VAL A 106 7.14 8.96 2.52
CA VAL A 106 7.85 8.04 3.42
C VAL A 106 7.63 6.61 2.95
N ILE A 107 8.71 5.90 2.62
CA ILE A 107 8.69 4.48 2.29
C ILE A 107 9.50 3.70 3.32
N LYS A 108 8.85 2.76 3.97
CA LYS A 108 9.45 1.73 4.83
C LYS A 108 9.04 0.35 4.29
N PRO A 109 9.75 -0.72 4.59
CA PRO A 109 9.36 -2.06 4.15
C PRO A 109 7.90 -2.44 4.47
N TYR A 110 7.37 -1.91 5.56
CA TYR A 110 6.07 -2.23 6.14
C TYR A 110 5.07 -1.07 6.14
N TYR A 111 5.44 0.11 5.56
CA TYR A 111 4.62 1.32 5.65
C TYR A 111 4.91 2.27 4.49
N TYR A 112 3.87 2.92 4.01
CA TYR A 112 3.95 4.01 3.04
C TYR A 112 3.09 5.18 3.51
N ARG A 113 3.60 6.40 3.30
CA ARG A 113 2.84 7.63 3.47
C ARG A 113 3.22 8.60 2.38
N VAL A 114 2.24 9.35 1.87
CA VAL A 114 2.45 10.41 0.89
C VAL A 114 1.35 11.45 1.01
N TYR A 115 1.72 12.71 0.78
CA TYR A 115 0.77 13.81 0.64
C TYR A 115 0.54 14.10 -0.85
N LEU A 116 -0.72 14.10 -1.29
CA LEU A 116 -1.12 14.36 -2.68
C LEU A 116 -1.52 15.83 -2.80
N ASP A 117 -0.62 16.67 -3.33
CA ASP A 117 -0.70 18.14 -3.26
C ASP A 117 -2.00 18.72 -3.82
N LYS A 118 -2.32 18.39 -5.09
CA LYS A 118 -3.52 18.93 -5.76
C LYS A 118 -4.82 18.43 -5.17
N GLN A 119 -4.78 17.28 -4.52
CA GLN A 119 -5.95 16.67 -3.88
C GLN A 119 -6.07 17.06 -2.40
N ASN A 120 -5.04 17.70 -1.82
CA ASN A 120 -4.96 18.00 -0.38
C ASN A 120 -5.32 16.77 0.45
N THR A 121 -4.63 15.68 0.18
CA THR A 121 -4.99 14.36 0.71
C THR A 121 -3.75 13.68 1.28
N ASP A 122 -3.80 13.32 2.56
CA ASP A 122 -2.77 12.48 3.19
C ASP A 122 -3.17 11.02 3.01
N VAL A 123 -2.24 10.21 2.54
CA VAL A 123 -2.42 8.79 2.29
C VAL A 123 -1.45 7.99 3.13
N LYS A 124 -1.96 7.00 3.87
CA LYS A 124 -1.17 5.99 4.58
C LYS A 124 -1.53 4.59 4.10
N TYR A 125 -0.55 3.71 4.11
CA TYR A 125 -0.68 2.34 3.67
C TYR A 125 0.17 1.40 4.51
N ALA A 126 -0.36 0.22 4.80
CA ALA A 126 0.38 -0.87 5.41
C ALA A 126 -0.05 -2.23 4.85
N PRO A 127 0.90 -3.11 4.49
CA PRO A 127 0.61 -4.45 3.98
C PRO A 127 0.60 -5.53 5.06
N SER A 128 -0.11 -6.63 4.76
CA SER A 128 0.09 -7.95 5.31
C SER A 128 0.61 -8.91 4.23
N HIS A 129 0.43 -10.24 4.37
CA HIS A 129 0.93 -11.21 3.37
C HIS A 129 0.08 -11.25 2.10
N GLN A 130 -1.25 -11.15 2.22
CA GLN A 130 -2.22 -11.29 1.12
C GLN A 130 -3.27 -10.17 1.13
N SER A 131 -3.13 -9.22 2.06
CA SER A 131 -4.05 -8.12 2.25
C SER A 131 -3.33 -6.85 2.69
N ALA A 132 -4.02 -5.72 2.64
CA ALA A 132 -3.47 -4.45 3.11
C ALA A 132 -4.57 -3.47 3.50
N GLN A 133 -4.15 -2.33 4.06
CA GLN A 133 -5.01 -1.20 4.37
C GLN A 133 -4.49 0.10 3.78
N TYR A 134 -5.44 0.94 3.39
CA TYR A 134 -5.22 2.37 3.15
C TYR A 134 -6.03 3.20 4.14
N GLU A 135 -5.44 4.29 4.61
CA GLU A 135 -6.13 5.40 5.28
C GLU A 135 -5.89 6.66 4.45
N ILE A 136 -6.97 7.28 3.98
CA ILE A 136 -6.95 8.40 3.06
C ILE A 136 -7.70 9.56 3.71
N SER A 137 -6.99 10.61 4.09
CA SER A 137 -7.54 11.79 4.77
C SER A 137 -7.69 12.93 3.78
N TYR A 138 -8.93 13.29 3.44
CA TYR A 138 -9.26 14.43 2.60
C TYR A 138 -9.45 15.67 3.49
N GLU A 139 -8.64 16.70 3.25
CA GLU A 139 -8.53 17.85 4.16
C GLU A 139 -9.46 19.01 3.81
N LYS A 140 -10.08 19.00 2.62
CA LYS A 140 -10.96 20.08 2.16
C LYS A 140 -12.39 19.61 1.94
N ASP A 141 -13.33 20.53 2.10
CA ASP A 141 -14.71 20.32 1.69
C ASP A 141 -14.81 20.41 0.17
N ALA A 142 -15.00 19.27 -0.47
CA ALA A 142 -15.22 19.10 -1.91
C ALA A 142 -15.72 17.68 -2.18
N PRO A 143 -16.30 17.39 -3.36
CA PRO A 143 -16.75 16.04 -3.70
C PRO A 143 -15.62 15.00 -3.59
N VAL A 144 -15.84 13.96 -2.79
CA VAL A 144 -14.87 12.90 -2.49
C VAL A 144 -15.20 11.63 -3.22
N TYR A 145 -14.23 11.12 -3.97
CA TYR A 145 -14.36 9.87 -4.73
C TYR A 145 -13.19 8.93 -4.44
N LEU A 146 -13.49 7.63 -4.48
CA LEU A 146 -12.51 6.56 -4.68
C LEU A 146 -12.76 5.92 -6.03
N ILE A 147 -11.76 5.92 -6.89
CA ILE A 147 -11.84 5.36 -8.23
C ILE A 147 -10.96 4.13 -8.28
N LEU A 148 -11.52 2.99 -8.70
CA LEU A 148 -10.79 1.74 -8.86
C LEU A 148 -10.80 1.30 -10.31
N ASN A 149 -9.63 0.95 -10.82
CA ASN A 149 -9.42 0.58 -12.21
C ASN A 149 -8.73 -0.78 -12.33
N SER A 150 -9.22 -1.62 -13.25
CA SER A 150 -8.54 -2.79 -13.80
C SER A 150 -8.21 -2.55 -15.27
N LYS A 151 -6.95 -2.68 -15.65
CA LYS A 151 -6.51 -2.42 -17.04
C LYS A 151 -7.10 -3.39 -18.06
N ASN A 152 -7.35 -4.63 -17.67
CA ASN A 152 -7.91 -5.68 -18.51
C ASN A 152 -8.59 -6.72 -17.62
N GLY A 153 -9.90 -6.61 -17.43
CA GLY A 153 -10.58 -7.50 -16.51
C GLY A 153 -12.04 -7.18 -16.30
N ALA A 154 -12.50 -7.34 -15.08
CA ALA A 154 -13.84 -6.97 -14.65
C ALA A 154 -13.79 -6.35 -13.25
N MET A 155 -14.68 -5.41 -13.01
CA MET A 155 -14.90 -4.80 -11.70
C MET A 155 -16.39 -4.76 -11.41
N GLN A 156 -16.73 -5.01 -10.16
CA GLN A 156 -18.08 -4.88 -9.63
C GLN A 156 -18.04 -4.07 -8.35
N VAL A 157 -19.00 -3.17 -8.19
CA VAL A 157 -19.22 -2.40 -6.96
C VAL A 157 -20.57 -2.77 -6.35
N ASN A 158 -20.59 -3.01 -5.04
CA ASN A 158 -21.83 -3.31 -4.31
C ASN A 158 -21.76 -2.67 -2.92
N ASP A 159 -22.57 -1.64 -2.69
CA ASP A 159 -22.55 -0.83 -1.46
C ASP A 159 -21.10 -0.33 -1.19
N ASN A 160 -20.50 -0.72 -0.07
CA ASN A 160 -19.14 -0.33 0.31
C ASN A 160 -18.06 -1.35 -0.12
N THR A 161 -18.38 -2.27 -1.02
CA THR A 161 -17.44 -3.29 -1.49
C THR A 161 -17.15 -3.16 -2.98
N VAL A 162 -15.92 -3.47 -3.36
CA VAL A 162 -15.50 -3.62 -4.76
C VAL A 162 -14.80 -4.94 -4.92
N SER A 163 -15.21 -5.73 -5.90
CA SER A 163 -14.53 -6.96 -6.29
C SER A 163 -14.25 -7.00 -7.79
N GLY A 164 -13.41 -7.93 -8.20
CA GLY A 164 -13.11 -8.13 -9.60
C GLY A 164 -11.78 -8.83 -9.85
N TYR A 165 -11.39 -8.84 -11.11
CA TYR A 165 -10.11 -9.43 -11.50
C TYR A 165 -9.40 -8.58 -12.55
N GLN A 166 -8.09 -8.77 -12.64
CA GLN A 166 -7.29 -8.34 -13.77
C GLN A 166 -6.64 -9.54 -14.43
N GLN A 167 -6.78 -9.63 -15.76
CA GLN A 167 -6.09 -10.64 -16.56
C GLN A 167 -4.62 -10.24 -16.70
N LEU A 168 -3.75 -11.15 -16.36
CA LEU A 168 -2.31 -11.06 -16.55
C LEU A 168 -1.87 -11.93 -17.74
N GLU A 169 -0.56 -11.99 -17.98
CA GLU A 169 0.04 -12.90 -18.95
C GLU A 169 -0.15 -14.38 -18.55
N ASN A 170 0.09 -15.30 -19.51
CA ASN A 170 0.05 -16.74 -19.30
C ASN A 170 -1.26 -17.26 -18.68
N ASN A 171 -2.39 -16.67 -19.10
CA ASN A 171 -3.72 -17.03 -18.62
C ASN A 171 -3.91 -16.93 -17.08
N THR A 172 -3.05 -16.19 -16.41
CA THR A 172 -3.13 -15.95 -14.97
C THR A 172 -4.07 -14.79 -14.70
N ARG A 173 -4.85 -14.87 -13.63
CA ARG A 173 -5.66 -13.76 -13.10
C ARG A 173 -5.20 -13.42 -11.70
N VAL A 174 -5.27 -12.15 -11.37
CA VAL A 174 -5.27 -11.69 -10.00
C VAL A 174 -6.65 -11.15 -9.66
N TYR A 175 -7.17 -11.57 -8.53
CA TYR A 175 -8.48 -11.19 -8.02
C TYR A 175 -8.32 -10.21 -6.87
N LEU A 176 -9.28 -9.31 -6.75
CA LEU A 176 -9.37 -8.28 -5.71
C LEU A 176 -10.71 -8.40 -4.99
N TYR A 177 -10.68 -8.25 -3.67
CA TYR A 177 -11.82 -7.89 -2.85
C TYR A 177 -11.43 -6.72 -1.94
N LEU A 178 -12.20 -5.64 -2.00
CA LEU A 178 -11.93 -4.41 -1.27
C LEU A 178 -13.20 -3.96 -0.55
N GLU A 179 -13.03 -3.42 0.65
CA GLU A 179 -14.12 -2.91 1.48
C GLU A 179 -13.72 -1.56 2.10
N THR A 180 -14.62 -0.59 2.08
CA THR A 180 -14.47 0.69 2.78
C THR A 180 -15.21 0.67 4.12
N GLU A 181 -14.63 1.31 5.16
CA GLU A 181 -15.29 1.45 6.47
C GLU A 181 -16.58 2.27 6.37
N ASN A 182 -16.50 3.39 5.66
CA ASN A 182 -17.65 4.25 5.41
C ASN A 182 -18.44 3.75 4.19
N LYS A 183 -19.76 3.91 4.24
CA LYS A 183 -20.63 3.66 3.10
C LYS A 183 -20.61 4.84 2.14
N PRO A 184 -20.46 4.61 0.83
CA PRO A 184 -20.63 5.65 -0.17
C PRO A 184 -22.09 6.11 -0.28
N GLU A 185 -22.30 7.36 -0.66
CA GLU A 185 -23.61 7.89 -0.99
C GLU A 185 -24.09 7.43 -2.38
N LYS A 186 -23.12 7.23 -3.30
CA LYS A 186 -23.37 6.73 -4.66
C LYS A 186 -22.24 5.83 -5.09
N THR A 187 -22.57 4.82 -5.87
CA THR A 187 -21.60 3.94 -6.54
C THR A 187 -22.01 3.73 -7.98
N GLY A 188 -21.06 3.34 -8.81
CA GLY A 188 -21.35 3.01 -10.20
C GLY A 188 -20.10 2.75 -11.03
N VAL A 189 -20.35 2.57 -12.32
CA VAL A 189 -19.32 2.37 -13.33
C VAL A 189 -18.86 3.71 -13.89
N LEU A 190 -17.54 3.89 -14.02
CA LEU A 190 -17.00 5.07 -14.69
C LEU A 190 -16.81 4.78 -16.18
N GLN A 191 -17.68 5.36 -17.02
CA GLN A 191 -17.62 5.26 -18.49
C GLN A 191 -17.53 6.66 -19.08
N ASP A 192 -16.65 6.86 -20.06
CA ASP A 192 -16.44 8.15 -20.72
C ASP A 192 -16.26 9.33 -19.73
N ASN A 193 -15.57 9.03 -18.62
CA ASN A 193 -15.33 9.94 -17.49
C ASN A 193 -16.62 10.42 -16.77
N LYS A 194 -17.72 9.69 -16.88
CA LYS A 194 -18.97 9.93 -16.16
C LYS A 194 -19.32 8.75 -15.27
N LEU A 195 -19.84 9.05 -14.10
CA LEU A 195 -20.33 8.05 -13.16
C LEU A 195 -21.74 7.60 -13.59
N ASN A 196 -21.85 6.35 -14.00
CA ASN A 196 -23.13 5.72 -14.31
C ASN A 196 -23.58 4.88 -13.10
N THR A 197 -24.53 5.39 -12.34
CA THR A 197 -25.06 4.75 -11.13
C THR A 197 -26.12 3.67 -11.40
N GLU A 198 -26.52 3.48 -12.65
CA GLU A 198 -27.44 2.41 -13.06
C GLU A 198 -26.70 1.07 -13.29
N LEU A 199 -25.38 1.12 -13.39
CA LEU A 199 -24.53 -0.03 -13.61
C LEU A 199 -23.62 -0.24 -12.39
N ASP A 200 -23.51 -1.48 -11.97
CA ASP A 200 -22.67 -1.94 -10.88
C ASP A 200 -21.47 -2.81 -11.33
N THR A 201 -21.48 -3.21 -12.59
CA THR A 201 -20.49 -4.14 -13.16
C THR A 201 -19.99 -3.66 -14.51
N ILE A 202 -18.68 -3.76 -14.73
CA ILE A 202 -18.03 -3.47 -16.01
C ILE A 202 -16.95 -4.50 -16.31
N ARG A 203 -16.80 -4.85 -17.60
CA ARG A 203 -15.78 -5.76 -18.11
C ARG A 203 -15.13 -5.18 -19.36
N GLY A 204 -13.83 -5.41 -19.50
CA GLY A 204 -13.06 -5.04 -20.69
C GLY A 204 -11.76 -4.33 -20.34
N ASN A 205 -11.24 -3.58 -21.32
CA ASN A 205 -10.09 -2.73 -21.11
C ASN A 205 -10.51 -1.49 -20.30
N ASN A 206 -9.73 -1.16 -19.28
CA ASN A 206 -10.01 -0.08 -18.33
C ASN A 206 -11.38 -0.23 -17.63
N ALA A 207 -11.68 -1.43 -17.14
CA ALA A 207 -12.83 -1.65 -16.27
C ALA A 207 -12.69 -0.78 -15.03
N CYS A 208 -13.58 0.19 -14.83
CA CYS A 208 -13.45 1.21 -13.81
C CYS A 208 -14.77 1.42 -13.07
N VAL A 209 -14.69 1.46 -11.74
CA VAL A 209 -15.81 1.80 -10.86
C VAL A 209 -15.43 2.97 -9.95
N ALA A 210 -16.41 3.70 -9.46
CA ALA A 210 -16.19 4.79 -8.54
C ALA A 210 -17.24 4.79 -7.40
N LEU A 211 -16.75 5.21 -6.23
CA LEU A 211 -17.52 5.37 -5.01
C LEU A 211 -17.47 6.86 -4.63
N TYR A 212 -18.63 7.47 -4.43
CA TYR A 212 -18.78 8.86 -3.99
C TYR A 212 -19.21 8.92 -2.51
N PHE A 213 -18.54 9.75 -1.71
CA PHE A 213 -18.71 9.83 -0.26
C PHE A 213 -19.22 11.18 0.24
N GLY A 214 -19.77 12.02 -0.64
CA GLY A 214 -20.25 13.35 -0.27
C GLY A 214 -19.20 14.44 -0.44
N ASP A 215 -19.52 15.65 0.01
CA ASP A 215 -18.81 16.89 -0.30
C ASP A 215 -18.02 17.46 0.89
N LYS A 216 -17.71 16.65 1.89
CA LYS A 216 -17.04 17.09 3.11
C LYS A 216 -15.67 16.47 3.29
N ALA A 217 -14.77 17.22 3.93
CA ALA A 217 -13.51 16.71 4.42
C ALA A 217 -13.76 15.48 5.31
N GLN A 218 -13.05 14.39 5.06
CA GLN A 218 -13.27 13.13 5.75
C GLN A 218 -12.11 12.17 5.62
N VAL A 219 -12.13 11.13 6.44
CA VAL A 219 -11.18 10.02 6.35
C VAL A 219 -11.87 8.80 5.78
N GLN A 220 -11.27 8.22 4.73
CA GLN A 220 -11.67 6.93 4.18
C GLN A 220 -10.67 5.87 4.60
N LYS A 221 -11.16 4.84 5.25
CA LYS A 221 -10.36 3.66 5.60
C LYS A 221 -10.79 2.48 4.75
N ILE A 222 -9.80 1.79 4.21
CA ILE A 222 -9.98 0.75 3.22
C ILE A 222 -9.18 -0.45 3.66
N ARG A 223 -9.76 -1.64 3.55
CA ARG A 223 -9.05 -2.91 3.62
C ARG A 223 -9.31 -3.70 2.36
N TYR A 224 -8.31 -4.45 1.91
CA TYR A 224 -8.47 -5.29 0.74
C TYR A 224 -7.62 -6.54 0.82
N GLY A 225 -8.02 -7.55 0.09
CA GLY A 225 -7.28 -8.78 -0.13
C GLY A 225 -7.11 -9.07 -1.61
N ILE A 226 -6.08 -9.83 -1.92
CA ILE A 226 -5.76 -10.31 -3.27
C ILE A 226 -5.72 -11.83 -3.26
N SER A 227 -5.95 -12.43 -4.43
CA SER A 227 -5.84 -13.88 -4.66
C SER A 227 -5.47 -14.17 -6.11
N PHE A 228 -4.78 -15.27 -6.34
CA PHE A 228 -4.62 -15.85 -7.68
C PHE A 228 -5.63 -16.99 -7.94
N ILE A 229 -6.49 -17.31 -6.97
CA ILE A 229 -7.46 -18.41 -7.04
C ILE A 229 -8.86 -17.90 -7.43
N SER A 230 -9.44 -16.98 -6.63
CA SER A 230 -10.79 -16.44 -6.87
C SER A 230 -11.06 -15.15 -6.07
N GLU A 231 -12.18 -14.46 -6.35
CA GLU A 231 -12.65 -13.32 -5.57
C GLU A 231 -13.04 -13.71 -4.14
N GLU A 232 -13.65 -14.88 -3.94
CA GLU A 232 -13.99 -15.42 -2.62
C GLU A 232 -12.72 -15.69 -1.79
N GLN A 233 -11.66 -16.19 -2.45
CA GLN A 233 -10.38 -16.39 -1.77
C GLN A 233 -9.73 -15.05 -1.41
N ALA A 234 -9.81 -14.03 -2.28
CA ALA A 234 -9.33 -12.68 -1.96
C ALA A 234 -10.04 -12.10 -0.73
N LYS A 235 -11.37 -12.30 -0.64
CA LYS A 235 -12.16 -11.93 0.53
C LYS A 235 -11.70 -12.69 1.78
N SER A 236 -11.54 -14.00 1.69
CA SER A 236 -11.08 -14.84 2.80
C SER A 236 -9.69 -14.43 3.30
N ASN A 237 -8.78 -14.11 2.38
CA ASN A 237 -7.44 -13.61 2.70
C ASN A 237 -7.52 -12.28 3.47
N MET A 238 -8.36 -11.35 3.02
CA MET A 238 -8.59 -10.08 3.72
C MET A 238 -9.18 -10.32 5.12
N GLU A 239 -10.27 -11.07 5.23
CA GLU A 239 -10.96 -11.31 6.50
C GLU A 239 -10.08 -12.05 7.53
N ARG A 240 -9.17 -12.91 7.07
CA ARG A 240 -8.22 -13.61 7.92
C ARG A 240 -7.19 -12.66 8.52
N GLU A 241 -6.63 -11.76 7.72
CA GLU A 241 -5.50 -10.91 8.10
C GLU A 241 -5.93 -9.54 8.65
N GLN A 242 -7.11 -9.02 8.26
CA GLN A 242 -7.57 -7.67 8.58
C GLN A 242 -8.86 -7.71 9.40
N LYS A 243 -8.74 -7.63 10.72
CA LYS A 243 -9.91 -7.63 11.63
C LYS A 243 -10.47 -6.24 11.88
N PHE A 244 -9.65 -5.20 11.75
CA PHE A 244 -9.99 -3.82 12.07
C PHE A 244 -9.42 -2.88 11.00
N TYR A 245 -9.97 -1.67 10.93
CA TYR A 245 -9.46 -0.58 10.08
C TYR A 245 -8.47 0.27 10.89
N ASP A 246 -7.22 -0.20 11.01
CA ASP A 246 -6.15 0.50 11.72
C ASP A 246 -4.81 0.28 10.99
N VAL A 247 -4.50 1.20 10.08
CA VAL A 247 -3.28 1.16 9.26
C VAL A 247 -2.02 1.27 10.12
N ASN A 248 -2.08 1.99 11.25
CA ASN A 248 -0.92 2.17 12.11
C ASN A 248 -0.63 0.88 12.91
N ALA A 249 -1.66 0.23 13.46
CA ALA A 249 -1.51 -1.05 14.13
C ALA A 249 -0.98 -2.12 13.16
N LEU A 250 -1.45 -2.12 11.90
CA LEU A 250 -0.94 -3.03 10.87
C LEU A 250 0.54 -2.75 10.54
N ALA A 251 0.93 -1.47 10.44
CA ALA A 251 2.31 -1.08 10.21
C ALA A 251 3.24 -1.54 11.35
N GLU A 252 2.82 -1.37 12.61
CA GLU A 252 3.59 -1.84 13.76
C GLU A 252 3.73 -3.38 13.78
N ALA A 253 2.68 -4.11 13.43
CA ALA A 253 2.76 -5.56 13.24
C ALA A 253 3.74 -5.94 12.11
N GLY A 254 3.71 -5.24 10.99
CA GLY A 254 4.66 -5.42 9.89
C GLY A 254 6.10 -5.08 10.27
N LYS A 255 6.30 -4.03 11.06
CA LYS A 255 7.63 -3.69 11.64
C LYS A 255 8.20 -4.83 12.48
N LYS A 256 7.34 -5.44 13.31
CA LYS A 256 7.76 -6.59 14.12
C LYS A 256 8.14 -7.79 13.24
N VAL A 257 7.34 -8.12 12.25
CA VAL A 257 7.63 -9.22 11.30
C VAL A 257 8.97 -9.02 10.60
N TRP A 258 9.27 -7.79 10.18
CA TRP A 258 10.55 -7.46 9.58
C TRP A 258 11.72 -7.57 10.56
N ASN A 259 11.56 -7.10 11.78
CA ASN A 259 12.61 -7.25 12.80
C ASN A 259 12.87 -8.71 13.15
N ASP A 260 11.85 -9.55 13.24
CA ASP A 260 11.99 -10.98 13.47
C ASP A 260 12.72 -11.67 12.29
N ALA A 261 12.50 -11.21 11.04
CA ALA A 261 13.18 -11.76 9.88
C ALA A 261 14.63 -11.30 9.74
N LEU A 262 14.87 -9.98 9.83
CA LEU A 262 16.19 -9.38 9.67
C LEU A 262 17.10 -9.64 10.86
N GLY A 263 16.55 -9.69 12.07
CA GLY A 263 17.26 -9.93 13.31
C GLY A 263 17.81 -11.37 13.48
N LYS A 264 17.54 -12.27 12.52
CA LYS A 264 18.19 -13.59 12.47
C LYS A 264 19.70 -13.50 12.23
N ILE A 265 20.16 -12.37 11.70
CA ILE A 265 21.58 -12.07 11.51
C ILE A 265 21.85 -10.71 12.15
N GLU A 266 22.63 -10.72 13.22
CA GLU A 266 23.07 -9.50 13.90
C GLU A 266 24.42 -9.05 13.32
N VAL A 267 24.50 -7.78 12.91
CA VAL A 267 25.72 -7.17 12.39
C VAL A 267 26.24 -6.15 13.38
N GLN A 268 27.46 -6.36 13.85
CA GLN A 268 28.18 -5.42 14.70
C GLN A 268 29.15 -4.61 13.85
N SER A 269 28.89 -3.32 13.69
CA SER A 269 29.77 -2.35 13.06
C SER A 269 29.61 -0.98 13.72
N PRO A 270 30.69 -0.24 13.88
CA PRO A 270 30.63 1.17 14.30
C PRO A 270 30.12 2.09 13.18
N ASP A 271 30.12 1.62 11.91
CA ASP A 271 29.62 2.38 10.76
C ASP A 271 28.15 2.05 10.48
N GLU A 272 27.29 3.04 10.68
CA GLU A 272 25.84 2.96 10.39
C GLU A 272 25.57 2.68 8.91
N ASN A 273 26.46 3.11 7.98
CA ASN A 273 26.28 2.86 6.55
C ASN A 273 26.49 1.38 6.23
N GLU A 274 27.43 0.70 6.87
CA GLU A 274 27.62 -0.74 6.69
C GLU A 274 26.39 -1.53 7.14
N LYS A 275 25.80 -1.17 8.29
CA LYS A 275 24.51 -1.74 8.73
C LYS A 275 23.39 -1.47 7.75
N THR A 276 23.30 -0.24 7.23
CA THR A 276 22.30 0.14 6.24
C THR A 276 22.45 -0.66 4.95
N ILE A 277 23.66 -0.83 4.44
CA ILE A 277 23.94 -1.65 3.24
C ILE A 277 23.55 -3.10 3.51
N PHE A 278 23.97 -3.67 4.63
CA PHE A 278 23.69 -5.05 4.97
C PHE A 278 22.19 -5.33 5.11
N TYR A 279 21.49 -4.60 5.96
CA TYR A 279 20.05 -4.83 6.20
C TYR A 279 19.20 -4.49 4.99
N THR A 280 19.58 -3.50 4.17
CA THR A 280 18.89 -3.23 2.91
C THR A 280 19.09 -4.37 1.91
N SER A 281 20.30 -4.92 1.81
CA SER A 281 20.57 -6.08 0.94
C SER A 281 19.80 -7.31 1.40
N LEU A 282 19.76 -7.56 2.71
CA LEU A 282 18.99 -8.68 3.28
C LEU A 282 17.47 -8.50 3.04
N TYR A 283 16.94 -7.29 3.23
CA TYR A 283 15.54 -6.97 2.88
C TYR A 283 15.24 -7.30 1.42
N ARG A 284 16.15 -6.98 0.47
CA ARG A 284 15.99 -7.33 -0.95
C ARG A 284 15.94 -8.84 -1.20
N CYS A 285 16.66 -9.63 -0.42
CA CYS A 285 16.61 -11.09 -0.52
C CYS A 285 15.24 -11.67 -0.14
N TYR A 286 14.49 -11.01 0.75
CA TYR A 286 13.15 -11.42 1.14
C TYR A 286 12.05 -11.02 0.15
N GLU A 287 12.37 -10.27 -0.90
CA GLU A 287 11.43 -9.96 -1.99
C GLU A 287 11.13 -11.21 -2.84
N ARG A 288 12.06 -12.18 -2.88
CA ARG A 288 11.94 -13.45 -3.61
C ARG A 288 12.60 -14.58 -2.80
N PRO A 289 12.09 -15.81 -2.86
CA PRO A 289 10.86 -16.25 -3.52
C PRO A 289 9.61 -15.73 -2.80
N VAL A 290 8.49 -15.71 -3.52
CA VAL A 290 7.17 -15.32 -2.99
C VAL A 290 6.40 -16.56 -2.53
N ASN A 291 5.80 -16.50 -1.36
CA ASN A 291 4.85 -17.51 -0.91
C ASN A 291 3.48 -17.24 -1.56
N ILE A 292 3.06 -18.11 -2.45
CA ILE A 292 1.77 -18.02 -3.17
C ILE A 292 0.70 -18.95 -2.60
N SER A 293 0.94 -19.56 -1.44
CA SER A 293 -0.04 -20.44 -0.81
C SER A 293 -1.20 -19.66 -0.19
N GLU A 294 -2.42 -20.08 -0.48
CA GLU A 294 -3.67 -19.51 -0.03
C GLU A 294 -4.51 -20.62 0.61
N ASP A 295 -4.50 -20.71 1.95
CA ASP A 295 -5.19 -21.74 2.73
C ASP A 295 -4.82 -23.18 2.29
N GLY A 296 -3.52 -23.44 2.06
CA GLY A 296 -3.00 -24.74 1.63
C GLY A 296 -3.11 -25.00 0.13
N ARG A 297 -3.68 -24.07 -0.64
CA ARG A 297 -3.83 -24.17 -2.11
C ARG A 297 -2.98 -23.10 -2.80
N TYR A 298 -2.68 -23.31 -4.07
CA TYR A 298 -2.02 -22.30 -4.91
C TYR A 298 -2.44 -22.44 -6.37
N PHE A 299 -2.45 -21.33 -7.10
CA PHE A 299 -2.63 -21.33 -8.54
C PHE A 299 -1.30 -21.56 -9.24
N SER A 300 -1.24 -22.52 -10.15
CA SER A 300 -0.08 -22.81 -10.98
C SER A 300 -0.26 -22.18 -12.37
N ALA A 301 0.57 -21.17 -12.69
CA ALA A 301 0.61 -20.59 -14.03
C ALA A 301 1.16 -21.54 -15.10
N PHE A 302 1.78 -22.66 -14.69
CA PHE A 302 2.34 -23.66 -15.61
C PHE A 302 1.24 -24.49 -16.29
N ASP A 303 0.22 -24.92 -15.56
CA ASP A 303 -0.88 -25.73 -16.09
C ASP A 303 -2.27 -25.05 -15.97
N GLY A 304 -2.31 -23.84 -15.42
CA GLY A 304 -3.53 -23.05 -15.27
C GLY A 304 -4.53 -23.61 -14.25
N LYS A 305 -4.06 -24.38 -13.26
CA LYS A 305 -4.91 -25.06 -12.27
C LYS A 305 -4.57 -24.63 -10.84
N VAL A 306 -5.55 -24.83 -9.97
CA VAL A 306 -5.36 -24.75 -8.51
C VAL A 306 -4.94 -26.12 -8.00
N HIS A 307 -3.89 -26.14 -7.18
CA HIS A 307 -3.35 -27.34 -6.51
C HIS A 307 -3.39 -27.16 -4.99
N GLU A 308 -3.30 -28.28 -4.28
CA GLU A 308 -3.13 -28.39 -2.82
C GLU A 308 -1.67 -28.65 -2.46
#